data_972162bf5edaf9dc1616fc92c8ce605d
#
_entry.id   972162bf5edaf9dc1616fc92c8ce605d
#
_cell.length_a   1.000
_cell.length_b   1.000
_cell.length_c   1.000
_cell.angle_alpha   90.00
_cell.angle_beta   90.00
_cell.angle_gamma   90.00
#
_symmetry.space_group_name_H-M   'P 1'
#
loop_
_entity.id
_entity.type
_entity.pdbx_description
1 polymer ?
#
loop_
_entity_poly.entity_id
_entity_poly.type
_entity_poly.pdbx_seq_one_letter_code
_entity_poly.pdbx_strand_id
1 'polypeptide(L)'
;IMASIKLKFRTSSVQEKEGRLYYQVIHNRVARQIHTEYRIYSSEWDADHSNIILPTSVTPQRQAYLLSLKDTLDADRKKLLLVIARLDKEGQSYTADTVVDNFHEGKELHGIIGYTLELNEKLRRIGKKRMVARYKTTLNSLQRYLKGGDVPLEEVDGTTIQGYEQWLKDSGLCRNTTSFYIRN
;
A
#
# COMPACT_ATOMS: atom_id res chain seq x y z
N ILE A 1 -7.12 -24.56 8.33
CA ILE A 1 -6.91 -23.63 9.47
C ILE A 1 -6.47 -22.31 8.88
N MET A 2 -7.19 -21.25 9.16
CA MET A 2 -6.91 -19.89 8.72
C MET A 2 -5.56 -19.38 9.26
N ALA A 3 -4.79 -18.66 8.47
CA ALA A 3 -3.56 -18.04 8.95
C ALA A 3 -3.84 -16.93 9.97
N SER A 4 -2.96 -16.73 10.94
CA SER A 4 -3.06 -15.68 11.93
C SER A 4 -1.91 -14.68 11.79
N ILE A 5 -2.20 -13.40 12.16
CA ILE A 5 -1.26 -12.30 12.07
C ILE A 5 -1.06 -11.70 13.46
N LYS A 6 0.19 -11.47 13.84
CA LYS A 6 0.55 -10.77 15.06
C LYS A 6 1.53 -9.65 14.74
N LEU A 7 1.27 -8.45 15.27
CA LEU A 7 2.27 -7.38 15.30
C LEU A 7 3.22 -7.63 16.45
N LYS A 8 4.50 -7.49 16.20
CA LYS A 8 5.57 -7.73 17.16
C LYS A 8 6.56 -6.57 17.16
N PHE A 9 7.18 -6.37 18.30
CA PHE A 9 8.23 -5.38 18.48
C PHE A 9 9.54 -6.08 18.90
N ARG A 10 10.62 -5.70 18.23
CA ARG A 10 11.98 -6.11 18.59
C ARG A 10 12.72 -4.89 19.11
N THR A 11 13.11 -4.92 20.36
CA THR A 11 13.93 -3.88 20.99
C THR A 11 15.28 -3.75 20.31
N SER A 12 15.85 -2.56 20.33
CA SER A 12 17.25 -2.34 19.95
C SER A 12 18.18 -2.96 21.00
N SER A 13 19.31 -3.49 20.57
CA SER A 13 20.40 -3.90 21.47
C SER A 13 21.15 -2.70 22.07
N VAL A 14 20.97 -1.51 21.50
CA VAL A 14 21.58 -0.27 21.97
C VAL A 14 20.55 0.46 22.82
N GLN A 15 20.96 0.85 24.02
CA GLN A 15 20.12 1.60 24.96
C GLN A 15 19.66 2.93 24.33
N GLU A 16 18.43 3.33 24.62
CA GLU A 16 17.79 4.55 24.11
C GLU A 16 17.64 4.65 22.57
N LYS A 17 17.83 3.54 21.87
CA LYS A 17 17.63 3.48 20.43
C LYS A 17 16.29 2.83 20.07
N GLU A 18 15.66 3.34 19.01
CA GLU A 18 14.43 2.77 18.50
C GLU A 18 14.60 1.31 18.11
N GLY A 19 13.64 0.48 18.50
CA GLY A 19 13.47 -0.88 18.01
C GLY A 19 12.66 -0.91 16.72
N ARG A 20 12.39 -2.10 16.22
CA ARG A 20 11.69 -2.31 14.93
C ARG A 20 10.40 -3.10 15.14
N LEU A 21 9.33 -2.65 14.49
CA LEU A 21 8.10 -3.41 14.36
C LEU A 21 8.19 -4.41 13.20
N TYR A 22 7.52 -5.55 13.33
CA TYR A 22 7.39 -6.54 12.28
C TYR A 22 6.10 -7.33 12.44
N TYR A 23 5.57 -7.85 11.35
CA TYR A 23 4.44 -8.77 11.43
C TYR A 23 4.94 -10.22 11.49
N GLN A 24 4.26 -11.03 12.26
CA GLN A 24 4.43 -12.48 12.29
C GLN A 24 3.18 -13.13 11.74
N VAL A 25 3.32 -13.82 10.62
CA VAL A 25 2.28 -14.65 10.00
C VAL A 25 2.48 -16.08 10.46
N ILE A 26 1.42 -16.71 10.98
CA ILE A 26 1.48 -18.08 11.48
C ILE A 26 0.41 -18.90 10.74
N HIS A 27 0.81 -19.95 10.05
CA HIS A 27 -0.06 -20.90 9.39
C HIS A 27 0.47 -22.33 9.52
N ASN A 28 -0.39 -23.26 9.90
CA ASN A 28 -0.04 -24.69 10.10
C ASN A 28 1.20 -24.89 11.00
N ARG A 29 1.30 -24.12 12.09
CA ARG A 29 2.44 -24.12 13.05
C ARG A 29 3.76 -23.56 12.47
N VAL A 30 3.76 -23.08 11.24
CA VAL A 30 4.91 -22.42 10.63
C VAL A 30 4.74 -20.91 10.80
N ALA A 31 5.76 -20.24 11.34
CA ALA A 31 5.78 -18.78 11.51
C ALA A 31 6.75 -18.15 10.50
N ARG A 32 6.33 -17.05 9.88
CA ARG A 32 7.16 -16.20 9.01
C ARG A 32 7.08 -14.76 9.45
N GLN A 33 8.13 -14.00 9.21
CA GLN A 33 8.22 -12.59 9.59
C GLN A 33 8.19 -11.70 8.35
N ILE A 34 7.38 -10.65 8.41
CA ILE A 34 7.39 -9.55 7.45
C ILE A 34 8.10 -8.39 8.14
N HIS A 35 9.31 -8.08 7.69
CA HIS A 35 10.09 -6.96 8.20
C HIS A 35 9.52 -5.65 7.69
N THR A 36 9.48 -4.65 8.59
CA THR A 36 9.05 -3.29 8.25
C THR A 36 10.17 -2.30 8.53
N GLU A 37 10.06 -1.09 8.00
CA GLU A 37 10.94 0.02 8.34
C GLU A 37 10.41 0.87 9.52
N TYR A 38 9.33 0.42 10.16
CA TYR A 38 8.69 1.14 11.25
C TYR A 38 9.48 0.99 12.54
N ARG A 39 9.78 2.13 13.16
CA ARG A 39 10.61 2.20 14.35
C ARG A 39 9.91 2.97 15.47
N ILE A 40 9.99 2.43 16.68
CA ILE A 40 9.47 3.05 17.90
C ILE A 40 10.41 2.80 19.08
N TYR A 41 10.27 3.60 20.11
CA TYR A 41 10.94 3.33 21.39
C TYR A 41 10.18 2.27 22.19
N SER A 42 10.89 1.60 23.11
CA SER A 42 10.29 0.58 23.98
C SER A 42 9.15 1.13 24.85
N SER A 43 9.23 2.41 25.24
CA SER A 43 8.18 3.10 26.01
C SER A 43 6.90 3.39 25.21
N GLU A 44 6.95 3.24 23.89
CA GLU A 44 5.82 3.46 22.97
C GLU A 44 5.13 2.15 22.57
N TRP A 45 5.55 1.02 23.16
CA TRP A 45 5.03 -0.30 22.86
C TRP A 45 4.29 -0.93 24.04
N ASP A 46 3.05 -1.37 23.79
CA ASP A 46 2.28 -2.21 24.70
C ASP A 46 2.44 -3.68 24.28
N ALA A 47 3.18 -4.42 25.08
CA ALA A 47 3.46 -5.83 24.80
C ALA A 47 2.22 -6.72 25.01
N ASP A 48 1.36 -6.37 25.97
CA ASP A 48 0.18 -7.16 26.33
C ASP A 48 -0.89 -7.09 25.24
N HIS A 49 -1.11 -5.89 24.69
CA HIS A 49 -2.09 -5.66 23.62
C HIS A 49 -1.47 -5.66 22.22
N SER A 50 -0.15 -5.81 22.10
CA SER A 50 0.57 -5.76 20.81
C SER A 50 0.22 -4.50 20.01
N ASN A 51 0.29 -3.33 20.63
CA ASN A 51 -0.14 -2.07 20.08
C ASN A 51 0.82 -0.93 20.42
N ILE A 52 0.73 0.19 19.70
CA ILE A 52 1.48 1.41 19.99
C ILE A 52 0.76 2.21 21.08
N ILE A 53 1.51 2.63 22.09
CA ILE A 53 1.07 3.57 23.12
C ILE A 53 1.42 4.98 22.67
N LEU A 54 0.58 5.96 23.02
CA LEU A 54 0.86 7.37 22.87
C LEU A 54 1.25 7.95 24.23
N PRO A 55 2.54 8.06 24.56
CA PRO A 55 2.95 8.63 25.84
C PRO A 55 2.56 10.10 25.93
N THR A 56 2.17 10.54 27.12
CA THR A 56 1.75 11.94 27.35
C THR A 56 2.92 12.95 27.34
N SER A 57 4.15 12.47 27.43
CA SER A 57 5.37 13.31 27.52
C SER A 57 6.17 13.43 26.23
N VAL A 58 5.58 13.06 25.08
CA VAL A 58 6.26 13.14 23.77
C VAL A 58 6.00 14.50 23.09
N THR A 59 6.93 14.89 22.22
CA THR A 59 6.77 16.09 21.41
C THR A 59 5.57 15.98 20.46
N PRO A 60 4.92 17.09 20.07
CA PRO A 60 3.81 17.06 19.10
C PRO A 60 4.17 16.37 17.76
N GLN A 61 5.41 16.54 17.31
CA GLN A 61 5.91 15.88 16.11
C GLN A 61 5.99 14.35 16.27
N ARG A 62 6.46 13.90 17.44
CA ARG A 62 6.52 12.45 17.73
C ARG A 62 5.13 11.85 17.87
N GLN A 63 4.22 12.57 18.49
CA GLN A 63 2.82 12.16 18.59
C GLN A 63 2.17 12.01 17.21
N ALA A 64 2.37 12.99 16.32
CA ALA A 64 1.88 12.93 14.94
C ALA A 64 2.47 11.74 14.17
N TYR A 65 3.77 11.46 14.35
CA TYR A 65 4.42 10.27 13.79
C TYR A 65 3.77 8.98 14.28
N LEU A 66 3.58 8.82 15.58
CA LEU A 66 2.98 7.60 16.16
C LEU A 66 1.53 7.40 15.71
N LEU A 67 0.75 8.48 15.57
CA LEU A 67 -0.62 8.41 15.03
C LEU A 67 -0.60 7.97 13.56
N SER A 68 0.22 8.60 12.72
CA SER A 68 0.38 8.19 11.32
C SER A 68 0.86 6.75 11.18
N LEU A 69 1.73 6.31 12.09
CA LEU A 69 2.21 4.94 12.12
C LEU A 69 1.09 3.95 12.48
N LYS A 70 0.22 4.30 13.44
CA LYS A 70 -0.98 3.48 13.75
C LYS A 70 -1.88 3.30 12.54
N ASP A 71 -2.17 4.38 11.81
CA ASP A 71 -2.98 4.32 10.59
C ASP A 71 -2.34 3.42 9.53
N THR A 72 -1.01 3.49 9.39
CA THR A 72 -0.25 2.65 8.46
C THR A 72 -0.30 1.18 8.86
N LEU A 73 -0.15 0.88 10.16
CA LEU A 73 -0.23 -0.49 10.69
C LEU A 73 -1.63 -1.08 10.52
N ASP A 74 -2.68 -0.28 10.69
CA ASP A 74 -4.05 -0.70 10.45
C ASP A 74 -4.33 -1.00 8.98
N ALA A 75 -3.76 -0.19 8.07
CA ALA A 75 -3.85 -0.44 6.63
C ALA A 75 -3.11 -1.73 6.22
N ASP A 76 -1.88 -1.94 6.70
CA ASP A 76 -1.11 -3.16 6.47
C ASP A 76 -1.84 -4.40 7.00
N ARG A 77 -2.41 -4.30 8.21
CA ARG A 77 -3.18 -5.40 8.81
C ARG A 77 -4.41 -5.75 7.96
N LYS A 78 -5.15 -4.75 7.50
CA LYS A 78 -6.31 -4.96 6.61
C LYS A 78 -5.87 -5.65 5.32
N LYS A 79 -4.76 -5.22 4.71
CA LYS A 79 -4.20 -5.82 3.51
C LYS A 79 -3.83 -7.29 3.74
N LEU A 80 -3.13 -7.61 4.83
CA LEU A 80 -2.78 -8.99 5.20
C LEU A 80 -4.03 -9.86 5.38
N LEU A 81 -5.07 -9.34 6.04
CA LEU A 81 -6.33 -10.06 6.21
C LEU A 81 -7.04 -10.32 4.88
N LEU A 82 -7.00 -9.37 3.94
CA LEU A 82 -7.56 -9.55 2.59
C LEU A 82 -6.80 -10.63 1.80
N VAL A 83 -5.46 -10.65 1.90
CA VAL A 83 -4.64 -11.71 1.28
C VAL A 83 -5.05 -13.09 1.83
N ILE A 84 -5.15 -13.22 3.16
CA ILE A 84 -5.54 -14.48 3.81
C ILE A 84 -6.94 -14.89 3.39
N ALA A 85 -7.92 -13.96 3.43
CA ALA A 85 -9.30 -14.24 3.04
C ALA A 85 -9.42 -14.70 1.58
N ARG A 86 -8.60 -14.13 0.67
CA ARG A 86 -8.54 -14.56 -0.73
C ARG A 86 -8.00 -15.99 -0.84
N LEU A 87 -6.87 -16.29 -0.20
CA LEU A 87 -6.26 -17.62 -0.23
C LEU A 87 -7.19 -18.69 0.38
N ASP A 88 -7.88 -18.37 1.48
CA ASP A 88 -8.87 -19.28 2.07
C ASP A 88 -10.06 -19.52 1.12
N LYS A 89 -10.51 -18.50 0.37
CA LYS A 89 -11.61 -18.60 -0.60
C LYS A 89 -11.23 -19.44 -1.82
N GLU A 90 -9.98 -19.36 -2.28
CA GLU A 90 -9.47 -20.14 -3.42
C GLU A 90 -9.46 -21.65 -3.14
N GLY A 91 -9.55 -22.06 -1.87
CA GLY A 91 -9.68 -23.45 -1.46
C GLY A 91 -8.43 -24.32 -1.69
N GLN A 92 -7.34 -23.72 -2.16
CA GLN A 92 -6.05 -24.39 -2.31
C GLN A 92 -5.27 -24.34 -1.00
N SER A 93 -4.45 -25.36 -0.74
CA SER A 93 -3.55 -25.32 0.40
C SER A 93 -2.47 -24.26 0.17
N TYR A 94 -2.30 -23.36 1.12
CA TYR A 94 -1.26 -22.35 1.09
C TYR A 94 -0.36 -22.43 2.34
N THR A 95 0.78 -21.77 2.31
CA THR A 95 1.76 -21.71 3.39
C THR A 95 1.85 -20.32 3.99
N ALA A 96 2.54 -20.17 5.13
CA ALA A 96 2.86 -18.85 5.66
C ALA A 96 3.74 -18.03 4.69
N ASP A 97 4.62 -18.70 3.92
CA ASP A 97 5.43 -18.07 2.87
C ASP A 97 4.53 -17.50 1.77
N THR A 98 3.53 -18.25 1.31
CA THR A 98 2.54 -17.78 0.32
C THR A 98 1.85 -16.49 0.77
N VAL A 99 1.49 -16.37 2.05
CA VAL A 99 0.89 -15.13 2.58
C VAL A 99 1.87 -13.97 2.54
N VAL A 100 3.13 -14.22 2.92
CA VAL A 100 4.19 -13.20 2.90
C VAL A 100 4.47 -12.72 1.48
N ASP A 101 4.62 -13.65 0.54
CA ASP A 101 4.88 -13.35 -0.88
C ASP A 101 3.73 -12.52 -1.47
N ASN A 102 2.48 -12.96 -1.29
CA ASN A 102 1.30 -12.22 -1.73
C ASN A 102 1.15 -10.84 -1.06
N PHE A 103 1.60 -10.68 0.18
CA PHE A 103 1.61 -9.37 0.82
C PHE A 103 2.65 -8.44 0.17
N HIS A 104 3.82 -8.95 -0.19
CA HIS A 104 4.87 -8.20 -0.89
C HIS A 104 4.48 -7.94 -2.35
N GLU A 105 3.98 -8.95 -3.06
CA GLU A 105 3.43 -8.82 -4.41
C GLU A 105 2.23 -7.89 -4.46
N GLY A 106 1.38 -7.92 -3.46
CA GLY A 106 0.27 -6.96 -3.32
C GLY A 106 0.72 -5.50 -3.08
N LYS A 107 2.02 -5.20 -2.95
CA LYS A 107 2.57 -3.87 -3.22
C LYS A 107 2.60 -3.56 -4.72
N GLU A 108 2.55 -4.59 -5.57
CA GLU A 108 2.57 -4.49 -7.03
C GLU A 108 1.20 -4.75 -7.68
N LEU A 109 0.20 -5.25 -6.94
CA LEU A 109 -1.19 -5.40 -7.42
C LEU A 109 -1.99 -4.08 -7.34
N HIS A 110 -1.32 -2.97 -7.53
CA HIS A 110 -2.02 -1.77 -7.93
C HIS A 110 -2.24 -1.85 -9.43
N GLY A 111 -3.48 -1.79 -9.85
CA GLY A 111 -3.79 -1.47 -11.21
C GLY A 111 -3.21 -0.09 -11.55
N ILE A 112 -3.39 0.34 -12.77
CA ILE A 112 -2.84 1.62 -13.26
C ILE A 112 -3.25 2.83 -12.40
N ILE A 113 -4.46 2.79 -11.82
CA ILE A 113 -4.96 3.85 -10.92
C ILE A 113 -4.16 3.87 -9.63
N GLY A 114 -4.06 2.72 -8.95
CA GLY A 114 -3.34 2.59 -7.70
C GLY A 114 -1.87 2.97 -7.84
N TYR A 115 -1.19 2.47 -8.87
CA TYR A 115 0.19 2.82 -9.19
C TYR A 115 0.38 4.34 -9.40
N THR A 116 -0.53 4.97 -10.18
CA THR A 116 -0.44 6.41 -10.45
C THR A 116 -0.66 7.25 -9.19
N LEU A 117 -1.53 6.81 -8.28
CA LEU A 117 -1.71 7.47 -6.97
C LEU A 117 -0.43 7.43 -6.13
N GLU A 118 0.21 6.26 -6.04
CA GLU A 118 1.49 6.13 -5.33
C GLU A 118 2.60 6.99 -5.96
N LEU A 119 2.69 6.97 -7.29
CA LEU A 119 3.66 7.79 -8.03
C LEU A 119 3.44 9.28 -7.75
N ASN A 120 2.19 9.73 -7.76
CA ASN A 120 1.85 11.11 -7.43
C ASN A 120 2.27 11.50 -6.01
N GLU A 121 2.11 10.61 -5.05
CA GLU A 121 2.53 10.87 -3.67
C GLU A 121 4.06 10.97 -3.55
N LYS A 122 4.80 10.08 -4.23
CA LYS A 122 6.27 10.15 -4.33
C LYS A 122 6.74 11.46 -4.97
N LEU A 123 6.11 11.86 -6.08
CA LEU A 123 6.43 13.11 -6.79
C LEU A 123 6.13 14.36 -5.94
N ARG A 124 5.06 14.33 -5.14
CA ARG A 124 4.71 15.40 -4.19
C ARG A 124 5.80 15.56 -3.14
N ARG A 125 6.27 14.46 -2.55
CA ARG A 125 7.32 14.48 -1.52
C ARG A 125 8.63 15.07 -2.02
N ILE A 126 8.99 14.84 -3.28
CA ILE A 126 10.19 15.41 -3.91
C ILE A 126 9.96 16.77 -4.59
N GLY A 127 8.81 17.39 -4.35
CA GLY A 127 8.50 18.76 -4.78
C GLY A 127 8.20 18.95 -6.26
N LYS A 128 7.98 17.87 -7.05
CA LYS A 128 7.68 17.96 -8.48
C LYS A 128 6.22 18.32 -8.78
N LYS A 129 5.78 19.48 -8.31
CA LYS A 129 4.38 19.96 -8.36
C LYS A 129 3.75 19.92 -9.75
N ARG A 130 4.50 20.27 -10.81
CA ARG A 130 3.97 20.25 -12.20
C ARG A 130 3.66 18.84 -12.68
N MET A 131 4.49 17.85 -12.34
CA MET A 131 4.24 16.44 -12.69
C MET A 131 3.04 15.90 -11.93
N VAL A 132 2.94 16.20 -10.63
CA VAL A 132 1.77 15.82 -9.79
C VAL A 132 0.47 16.34 -10.42
N ALA A 133 0.42 17.60 -10.84
CA ALA A 133 -0.76 18.16 -11.48
C ALA A 133 -1.12 17.44 -12.79
N ARG A 134 -0.13 17.13 -13.63
CA ARG A 134 -0.32 16.38 -14.88
C ARG A 134 -0.90 14.99 -14.63
N TYR A 135 -0.25 14.20 -13.81
CA TYR A 135 -0.71 12.84 -13.49
C TYR A 135 -2.08 12.85 -12.82
N LYS A 136 -2.36 13.83 -11.94
CA LYS A 136 -3.69 13.97 -11.35
C LYS A 136 -4.77 14.21 -12.42
N THR A 137 -4.50 15.05 -13.40
CA THR A 137 -5.43 15.32 -14.51
C THR A 137 -5.68 14.07 -15.33
N THR A 138 -4.62 13.35 -15.70
CA THR A 138 -4.74 12.07 -16.45
C THR A 138 -5.45 11.01 -15.63
N LEU A 139 -5.12 10.87 -14.35
CA LEU A 139 -5.76 9.94 -13.43
C LEU A 139 -7.28 10.17 -13.35
N ASN A 140 -7.72 11.41 -13.16
CA ASN A 140 -9.15 11.75 -13.10
C ASN A 140 -9.88 11.38 -14.42
N SER A 141 -9.21 11.52 -15.56
CA SER A 141 -9.76 11.13 -16.86
C SER A 141 -9.86 9.60 -16.99
N LEU A 142 -8.79 8.90 -16.59
CA LEU A 142 -8.73 7.45 -16.65
C LEU A 142 -9.75 6.79 -15.70
N GLN A 143 -9.93 7.33 -14.49
CA GLN A 143 -10.97 6.87 -13.57
C GLN A 143 -12.37 6.98 -14.14
N ARG A 144 -12.65 8.05 -14.91
CA ARG A 144 -13.94 8.19 -15.62
C ARG A 144 -14.11 7.15 -16.71
N TYR A 145 -13.06 6.91 -17.50
CA TYR A 145 -13.05 5.86 -18.51
C TYR A 145 -13.31 4.47 -17.90
N LEU A 146 -12.63 4.15 -16.83
CA LEU A 146 -12.74 2.86 -16.12
C LEU A 146 -13.97 2.77 -15.20
N LYS A 147 -14.83 3.81 -15.17
CA LYS A 147 -16.06 3.86 -14.36
C LYS A 147 -15.82 3.53 -12.87
N GLY A 148 -14.69 3.96 -12.33
CA GLY A 148 -14.28 3.71 -10.94
C GLY A 148 -13.64 2.34 -10.68
N GLY A 149 -13.46 1.51 -11.71
CA GLY A 149 -12.63 0.30 -11.63
C GLY A 149 -11.14 0.61 -11.71
N ASP A 150 -10.32 -0.43 -11.65
CA ASP A 150 -8.88 -0.38 -11.91
C ASP A 150 -8.50 -1.52 -12.86
N VAL A 151 -7.45 -1.35 -13.63
CA VAL A 151 -6.93 -2.37 -14.55
C VAL A 151 -5.56 -2.80 -14.02
N PRO A 152 -5.33 -4.10 -13.76
CA PRO A 152 -4.02 -4.61 -13.38
C PRO A 152 -2.94 -4.16 -14.36
N LEU A 153 -1.76 -3.77 -13.88
CA LEU A 153 -0.68 -3.29 -14.76
C LEU A 153 -0.28 -4.32 -15.82
N GLU A 154 -0.42 -5.60 -15.51
CA GLU A 154 -0.15 -6.73 -16.40
C GLU A 154 -1.15 -6.83 -17.57
N GLU A 155 -2.35 -6.28 -17.38
CA GLU A 155 -3.41 -6.26 -18.40
C GLU A 155 -3.44 -4.95 -19.21
N VAL A 156 -2.57 -3.99 -18.87
CA VAL A 156 -2.45 -2.73 -19.65
C VAL A 156 -1.65 -2.99 -20.91
N ASP A 157 -2.36 -3.30 -21.96
CA ASP A 157 -1.81 -3.56 -23.29
C ASP A 157 -2.16 -2.45 -24.31
N GLY A 158 -1.74 -2.66 -25.56
CA GLY A 158 -2.06 -1.76 -26.65
C GLY A 158 -3.56 -1.59 -26.89
N THR A 159 -4.36 -2.61 -26.64
CA THR A 159 -5.83 -2.58 -26.78
C THR A 159 -6.46 -1.68 -25.72
N THR A 160 -6.00 -1.79 -24.48
CA THR A 160 -6.43 -0.94 -23.36
C THR A 160 -6.15 0.54 -23.66
N ILE A 161 -4.94 0.85 -24.16
CA ILE A 161 -4.55 2.22 -24.51
C ILE A 161 -5.37 2.75 -25.71
N GLN A 162 -5.58 1.95 -26.75
CA GLN A 162 -6.41 2.31 -27.90
C GLN A 162 -7.87 2.55 -27.49
N GLY A 163 -8.43 1.72 -26.63
CA GLY A 163 -9.77 1.90 -26.09
C GLY A 163 -9.93 3.23 -25.34
N TYR A 164 -8.95 3.57 -24.50
CA TYR A 164 -8.92 4.85 -23.81
C TYR A 164 -8.77 6.03 -24.78
N GLU A 165 -7.90 5.93 -25.77
CA GLU A 165 -7.73 6.95 -26.80
C GLU A 165 -9.03 7.19 -27.57
N GLN A 166 -9.72 6.12 -27.98
CA GLN A 166 -10.99 6.23 -28.69
C GLN A 166 -12.06 6.90 -27.80
N TRP A 167 -12.17 6.50 -26.55
CA TRP A 167 -13.10 7.12 -25.60
C TRP A 167 -12.84 8.63 -25.42
N LEU A 168 -11.56 9.06 -25.38
CA LEU A 168 -11.20 10.48 -25.33
C LEU A 168 -11.67 11.23 -26.58
N LYS A 169 -11.51 10.64 -27.77
CA LYS A 169 -11.98 11.21 -29.05
C LYS A 169 -13.51 11.31 -29.09
N ASP A 170 -14.21 10.27 -28.69
CA ASP A 170 -15.67 10.22 -28.62
C ASP A 170 -16.23 11.23 -27.60
N SER A 171 -15.46 11.59 -26.60
CA SER A 171 -15.76 12.65 -25.63
C SER A 171 -15.57 14.07 -26.21
N GLY A 172 -15.27 14.21 -27.49
CA GLY A 172 -15.11 15.50 -28.18
C GLY A 172 -13.80 16.21 -27.91
N LEU A 173 -12.78 15.53 -27.41
CA LEU A 173 -11.47 16.13 -27.13
C LEU A 173 -10.65 16.28 -28.43
N CYS A 174 -10.00 17.43 -28.59
CA CYS A 174 -9.13 17.67 -29.74
C CYS A 174 -7.85 16.81 -29.67
N ARG A 175 -7.21 16.61 -30.83
CA ARG A 175 -6.03 15.75 -30.99
C ARG A 175 -4.90 16.06 -29.99
N ASN A 176 -4.63 17.35 -29.76
CA ASN A 176 -3.56 17.75 -28.84
C ASN A 176 -3.87 17.34 -27.38
N THR A 177 -5.13 17.50 -26.96
CA THR A 177 -5.59 17.10 -25.61
C THR A 177 -5.58 15.59 -25.46
N THR A 178 -6.05 14.84 -26.45
CA THR A 178 -5.98 13.37 -26.44
C THR A 178 -4.53 12.91 -26.33
N SER A 179 -3.62 13.48 -27.14
CA SER A 179 -2.19 13.18 -27.09
C SER A 179 -1.56 13.50 -25.73
N PHE A 180 -2.01 14.55 -25.05
CA PHE A 180 -1.57 14.86 -23.68
C PHE A 180 -1.93 13.74 -22.71
N TYR A 181 -3.15 13.23 -22.74
CA TYR A 181 -3.60 12.14 -21.85
C TYR A 181 -2.86 10.82 -22.10
N ILE A 182 -2.60 10.49 -23.36
CA ILE A 182 -1.93 9.23 -23.72
C ILE A 182 -0.44 9.23 -23.37
N ARG A 183 0.21 10.41 -23.32
CA ARG A 183 1.66 10.53 -23.02
C ARG A 183 1.98 10.60 -21.52
N ASN A 184 1.01 10.83 -20.68
CA ASN A 184 1.18 10.95 -19.23
C ASN A 184 0.58 9.75 -18.52
#